data_a59afc5eb61cc8396fa81015477c8f87
#
_entry.id   a59afc5eb61cc8396fa81015477c8f87
#
_cell.length_a   1.000
_cell.length_b   1.000
_cell.length_c   1.000
_cell.angle_alpha   90.00
_cell.angle_beta   90.00
_cell.angle_gamma   90.00
#
_symmetry.space_group_name_H-M   'P 1'
#
loop_
_entity.id
_entity.type
_entity.pdbx_description
1 polymer ?
#
loop_
_entity_poly.entity_id
_entity_poly.type
_entity_poly.pdbx_seq_one_letter_code
_entity_poly.pdbx_strand_id
1 'polypeptide(L)'
;MALDRSTDSPGGFQVRHRSLGIFQGSSIGLAFWHPSSHMPEYGLCRFATRAKAQDYVDFLSSPACSEPLSRADLVIEDFDHAEHERLTTEYPQASAWETPL
;
A
#
# COMPACT_ATOMS: atom_id res chain seq x y z
N MET A 1 5.18 -23.49 13.98
CA MET A 1 4.93 -23.00 13.89
C MET A 1 4.54 -22.14 13.64
N ALA A 2 4.22 -22.14 13.51
CA ALA A 2 3.67 -21.27 13.16
C ALA A 2 3.98 -20.12 13.29
N LEU A 3 4.32 -19.99 13.43
CA LEU A 3 4.68 -19.07 13.51
C LEU A 3 4.85 -18.05 12.76
N ASP A 4 5.02 -18.12 11.92
CA ASP A 4 5.25 -17.13 11.01
C ASP A 4 4.14 -16.65 10.29
N ARG A 5 2.98 -16.97 10.71
CA ARG A 5 1.84 -16.45 10.11
C ARG A 5 1.69 -15.03 10.29
N SER A 6 2.27 -14.43 11.30
CA SER A 6 2.17 -13.00 11.52
C SER A 6 3.03 -12.23 10.55
N THR A 7 3.97 -12.88 9.87
CA THR A 7 4.82 -12.17 8.93
C THR A 7 4.39 -12.34 7.49
N ASP A 8 3.51 -13.33 7.21
CA ASP A 8 2.99 -13.53 5.87
C ASP A 8 1.50 -13.71 5.92
N SER A 9 0.79 -13.04 5.07
CA SER A 9 -0.64 -13.19 4.91
C SER A 9 -0.91 -13.70 3.49
N PRO A 10 -1.72 -14.74 3.32
CA PRO A 10 -2.01 -15.23 1.96
C PRO A 10 -2.64 -14.15 1.09
N GLY A 11 -3.34 -13.21 1.69
CA GLY A 11 -3.94 -12.12 0.94
C GLY A 11 -3.01 -10.94 0.72
N GLY A 12 -1.81 -10.95 1.32
CA GLY A 12 -0.87 -9.87 1.21
C GLY A 12 -1.10 -8.75 2.21
N PHE A 13 -0.34 -7.68 2.05
CA PHE A 13 -0.34 -6.56 3.00
C PHE A 13 -0.54 -5.25 2.26
N GLN A 14 -0.93 -4.22 2.99
CA GLN A 14 -1.02 -2.87 2.46
C GLN A 14 -0.41 -1.90 3.46
N VAL A 15 -0.09 -0.69 2.97
CA VAL A 15 0.41 0.38 3.83
C VAL A 15 -0.68 1.43 3.92
N ARG A 16 -0.99 1.86 5.15
CA ARG A 16 -1.98 2.90 5.38
C ARG A 16 -1.32 4.10 6.05
N HIS A 17 -1.66 5.29 5.56
CA HIS A 17 -1.27 6.53 6.22
C HIS A 17 -2.49 7.02 7.01
N ARG A 18 -2.26 7.51 8.22
CA ARG A 18 -3.35 7.84 9.15
C ARG A 18 -4.36 8.86 8.60
N SER A 19 -3.92 9.73 7.70
CA SER A 19 -4.82 10.74 7.15
C SER A 19 -4.99 10.67 5.64
N LEU A 20 -4.03 10.08 4.92
CA LEU A 20 -4.11 10.03 3.46
C LEU A 20 -4.86 8.79 2.95
N GLY A 21 -4.81 7.70 3.69
CA GLY A 21 -5.53 6.49 3.32
C GLY A 21 -4.62 5.34 2.96
N ILE A 22 -5.06 4.49 2.03
CA ILE A 22 -4.35 3.28 1.65
C ILE A 22 -3.45 3.57 0.46
N PHE A 23 -2.19 3.11 0.53
CA PHE A 23 -1.21 3.34 -0.52
C PHE A 23 -1.64 2.66 -1.81
N GLN A 24 -1.60 3.41 -2.91
CA GLN A 24 -1.98 2.92 -4.23
C GLN A 24 -0.79 2.66 -5.13
N GLY A 25 0.38 3.17 -4.80
CA GLY A 25 1.57 3.04 -5.63
C GLY A 25 2.29 4.37 -5.74
N SER A 26 3.40 4.38 -6.48
CA SER A 26 4.16 5.60 -6.66
C SER A 26 4.57 5.75 -8.13
N SER A 27 4.74 6.99 -8.54
CA SER A 27 5.18 7.31 -9.89
C SER A 27 5.95 8.61 -9.83
N ILE A 28 7.12 8.63 -10.45
CA ILE A 28 7.96 9.84 -10.52
C ILE A 28 8.24 10.39 -9.12
N GLY A 29 8.46 9.50 -8.16
CA GLY A 29 8.78 9.89 -6.80
C GLY A 29 7.60 10.36 -5.98
N LEU A 30 6.38 10.34 -6.52
CA LEU A 30 5.19 10.74 -5.79
C LEU A 30 4.38 9.52 -5.40
N ALA A 31 3.81 9.53 -4.21
CA ALA A 31 2.97 8.45 -3.73
C ALA A 31 1.51 8.83 -3.88
N PHE A 32 0.67 7.82 -4.20
CA PHE A 32 -0.76 8.03 -4.34
C PHE A 32 -1.49 7.23 -3.26
N TRP A 33 -2.57 7.79 -2.73
CA TRP A 33 -3.28 7.23 -1.57
C TRP A 33 -4.78 7.27 -1.81
N HIS A 34 -5.46 6.15 -1.59
CA HIS A 34 -6.90 6.08 -1.73
C HIS A 34 -7.56 6.39 -0.39
N PRO A 35 -8.49 7.32 -0.33
CA PRO A 35 -9.10 8.06 -1.43
C PRO A 35 -8.49 9.43 -1.71
N SER A 36 -7.44 9.82 -1.00
CA SER A 36 -6.95 11.20 -1.04
C SER A 36 -6.43 11.62 -2.40
N SER A 37 -5.85 10.70 -3.16
CA SER A 37 -5.24 11.06 -4.45
C SER A 37 -6.22 11.14 -5.60
N HIS A 38 -7.42 10.56 -5.43
CA HIS A 38 -8.41 10.50 -6.50
C HIS A 38 -7.89 9.79 -7.75
N MET A 39 -7.10 8.73 -7.56
CA MET A 39 -6.58 7.94 -8.67
C MET A 39 -7.14 6.51 -8.58
N PRO A 40 -8.47 6.36 -8.71
CA PRO A 40 -9.09 5.05 -8.50
C PRO A 40 -8.66 3.99 -9.51
N GLU A 41 -8.19 4.41 -10.67
CA GLU A 41 -7.76 3.46 -11.67
C GLU A 41 -6.51 2.70 -11.25
N TYR A 42 -5.81 3.14 -10.22
CA TYR A 42 -4.63 2.43 -9.75
C TYR A 42 -4.98 1.27 -8.83
N GLY A 43 -6.15 1.27 -8.24
CA GLY A 43 -6.50 0.27 -7.23
C GLY A 43 -5.65 0.44 -5.99
N LEU A 44 -5.58 -0.61 -5.18
CA LEU A 44 -4.77 -0.58 -3.96
C LEU A 44 -3.47 -1.33 -4.18
N CYS A 45 -2.37 -0.86 -3.60
CA CYS A 45 -1.09 -1.52 -3.73
C CYS A 45 -1.01 -2.70 -2.75
N ARG A 46 -0.68 -3.89 -3.26
CA ARG A 46 -0.58 -5.09 -2.45
C ARG A 46 0.89 -5.51 -2.36
N PHE A 47 1.35 -5.72 -1.14
CA PHE A 47 2.69 -6.24 -0.89
C PHE A 47 2.56 -7.72 -0.54
N ALA A 48 3.38 -8.55 -1.18
CA ALA A 48 3.30 -10.00 -0.96
C ALA A 48 3.76 -10.39 0.43
N THR A 49 4.69 -9.66 1.02
CA THR A 49 5.21 -9.97 2.35
C THR A 49 5.26 -8.71 3.19
N ARG A 50 5.26 -8.90 4.51
CA ARG A 50 5.42 -7.77 5.44
C ARG A 50 6.77 -7.11 5.25
N ALA A 51 7.81 -7.88 4.91
CA ALA A 51 9.14 -7.32 4.70
C ALA A 51 9.16 -6.33 3.54
N LYS A 52 8.47 -6.65 2.44
CA LYS A 52 8.39 -5.73 1.31
C LYS A 52 7.62 -4.47 1.68
N ALA A 53 6.54 -4.62 2.46
CA ALA A 53 5.79 -3.47 2.92
C ALA A 53 6.67 -2.59 3.81
N GLN A 54 7.46 -3.22 4.68
CA GLN A 54 8.36 -2.47 5.57
C GLN A 54 9.42 -1.71 4.77
N ASP A 55 9.97 -2.34 3.73
CA ASP A 55 10.95 -1.66 2.88
C ASP A 55 10.33 -0.42 2.25
N TYR A 56 9.07 -0.49 1.87
CA TYR A 56 8.43 0.66 1.26
C TYR A 56 8.10 1.73 2.29
N VAL A 57 7.74 1.33 3.52
CA VAL A 57 7.56 2.30 4.61
C VAL A 57 8.87 3.04 4.84
N ASP A 58 10.00 2.32 4.80
CA ASP A 58 11.31 2.93 4.96
C ASP A 58 11.58 3.94 3.85
N PHE A 59 11.23 3.58 2.61
CA PHE A 59 11.38 4.49 1.48
C PHE A 59 10.51 5.73 1.63
N LEU A 60 9.24 5.55 1.98
CA LEU A 60 8.30 6.67 2.08
C LEU A 60 8.68 7.65 3.19
N SER A 61 9.42 7.18 4.19
CA SER A 61 9.85 8.05 5.28
C SER A 61 11.29 8.51 5.13
N SER A 62 11.92 8.25 3.97
CA SER A 62 13.31 8.63 3.73
C SER A 62 13.40 9.85 2.82
N PRO A 63 14.57 10.50 2.76
CA PRO A 63 14.75 11.63 1.84
C PRO A 63 14.69 11.24 0.37
N ALA A 64 14.72 9.93 0.05
CA ALA A 64 14.59 9.49 -1.33
C ALA A 64 13.18 9.71 -1.87
N CYS A 65 12.18 9.83 -0.99
CA CYS A 65 10.82 10.14 -1.40
C CYS A 65 10.71 11.65 -1.60
N SER A 66 9.94 12.06 -2.62
CA SER A 66 9.79 13.50 -2.91
C SER A 66 9.18 14.26 -1.75
N GLU A 67 8.25 13.63 -1.04
CA GLU A 67 7.64 14.24 0.12
C GLU A 67 7.68 13.22 1.25
N PRO A 68 8.80 13.17 2.00
CA PRO A 68 8.92 12.15 3.04
C PRO A 68 7.83 12.29 4.09
N LEU A 69 7.31 11.13 4.51
CA LEU A 69 6.26 11.06 5.51
C LEU A 69 6.82 10.62 6.85
N SER A 70 6.09 10.91 7.92
CA SER A 70 6.49 10.44 9.24
C SER A 70 6.19 8.95 9.34
N ARG A 71 7.19 8.16 9.73
CA ARG A 71 7.02 6.73 9.93
C ARG A 71 5.92 6.42 10.94
N ALA A 72 5.73 7.30 11.93
CA ALA A 72 4.71 7.12 12.95
C ALA A 72 3.29 7.17 12.38
N ASP A 73 3.13 7.76 11.19
CA ASP A 73 1.81 7.87 10.55
C ASP A 73 1.53 6.71 9.61
N LEU A 74 2.45 5.76 9.47
CA LEU A 74 2.33 4.64 8.53
C LEU A 74 2.12 3.34 9.29
N VAL A 75 1.21 2.50 8.77
CA VAL A 75 0.89 1.20 9.38
C VAL A 75 0.88 0.15 8.28
N ILE A 76 1.45 -1.02 8.59
CA ILE A 76 1.35 -2.18 7.71
C ILE A 76 0.24 -3.05 8.26
N GLU A 77 -0.71 -3.42 7.40
CA GLU A 77 -1.88 -4.21 7.80
C GLU A 77 -2.24 -5.17 6.69
N ASP A 78 -3.15 -6.10 6.97
CA ASP A 78 -3.60 -7.06 5.96
C ASP A 78 -4.26 -6.30 4.81
N PHE A 79 -4.08 -6.81 3.58
CA PHE A 79 -4.65 -6.18 2.40
C PHE A 79 -6.16 -6.17 2.46
N ASP A 80 -6.76 -5.02 2.17
CA ASP A 80 -8.22 -4.85 2.23
C ASP A 80 -8.83 -5.29 0.91
N HIS A 81 -9.10 -6.58 0.79
CA HIS A 81 -9.66 -7.14 -0.43
C HIS A 81 -11.05 -6.61 -0.73
N ALA A 82 -11.83 -6.33 0.30
CA ALA A 82 -13.18 -5.84 0.10
C ALA A 82 -13.18 -4.45 -0.54
N GLU A 83 -12.31 -3.57 -0.07
CA GLU A 83 -12.21 -2.23 -0.63
C GLU A 83 -11.63 -2.28 -2.04
N HIS A 84 -10.64 -3.15 -2.26
CA HIS A 84 -10.08 -3.30 -3.60
C HIS A 84 -11.13 -3.83 -4.58
N GLU A 85 -11.94 -4.78 -4.13
CA GLU A 85 -13.00 -5.33 -4.97
C GLU A 85 -14.04 -4.26 -5.30
N ARG A 86 -14.39 -3.41 -4.34
CA ARG A 86 -15.30 -2.31 -4.57
C ARG A 86 -14.75 -1.36 -5.64
N LEU A 87 -13.45 -1.04 -5.55
CA LEU A 87 -12.82 -0.16 -6.52
C LEU A 87 -12.80 -0.79 -7.91
N THR A 88 -12.48 -2.07 -8.02
CA THR A 88 -12.41 -2.72 -9.33
C THR A 88 -13.79 -2.93 -9.94
N THR A 89 -14.83 -2.97 -9.11
CA THR A 89 -16.20 -3.04 -9.63
C THR A 89 -16.60 -1.69 -10.22
N GLU A 90 -16.22 -0.60 -9.55
CA GLU A 90 -16.55 0.73 -10.04
C GLU A 90 -15.62 1.15 -11.19
N TYR A 91 -14.36 0.73 -11.15
CA TYR A 91 -13.35 1.07 -12.14
C TYR A 91 -12.70 -0.23 -12.63
N PRO A 92 -13.28 -0.88 -13.66
CA PRO A 92 -12.84 -2.23 -14.05
C PRO A 92 -11.36 -2.37 -14.41
N GLN A 93 -10.68 -1.30 -14.79
CA GLN A 93 -9.26 -1.41 -15.09
C GLN A 93 -8.37 -1.26 -13.87
N ALA A 94 -8.92 -0.99 -12.71
CA ALA A 94 -8.11 -0.89 -11.50
C ALA A 94 -7.62 -2.29 -11.11
N SER A 95 -6.38 -2.36 -10.60
CA SER A 95 -5.82 -3.64 -10.20
C SER A 95 -4.88 -3.43 -9.03
N ALA A 96 -4.71 -4.47 -8.23
CA ALA A 96 -3.76 -4.41 -7.13
C ALA A 96 -2.35 -4.43 -7.69
N TRP A 97 -1.53 -3.49 -7.23
CA TRP A 97 -0.15 -3.44 -7.66
C TRP A 97 0.71 -4.18 -6.66
N GLU A 98 1.69 -4.92 -7.14
CA GLU A 98 2.69 -5.52 -6.28
C GLU A 98 3.97 -4.76 -6.54
N THR A 99 4.35 -3.93 -5.61
CA THR A 99 5.50 -3.06 -5.80
C THR A 99 6.79 -3.84 -5.55
N PRO A 100 7.61 -4.00 -6.55
CA PRO A 100 8.89 -4.67 -6.36
C PRO A 100 9.88 -3.66 -5.79
N LEU A 101 10.61 -4.08 -4.80
CA LEU A 101 11.70 -3.28 -4.26
C LEU A 101 13.00 -4.02 -4.43
#